data_c7ccf33a48e02152881d6808cabb74d6
#
_entry.id   c7ccf33a48e02152881d6808cabb74d6
#
_cell.length_a   1.000
_cell.length_b   1.000
_cell.length_c   1.000
_cell.angle_alpha   90.00
_cell.angle_beta   90.00
_cell.angle_gamma   90.00
#
_symmetry.space_group_name_H-M   'P 1'
#
loop_
_entity.id
_entity.type
_entity.pdbx_description
1 polymer ?
#
loop_
_entity_poly.entity_id
_entity_poly.type
_entity_poly.pdbx_seq_one_letter_code
_entity_poly.pdbx_strand_id
1 'polypeptide(L)'
;IRLRGNAWWPKQSLTVFQPLVPPDWKMNLRDGELYAQVAFSAAPEQGFRAGGHGVLKGGSAWMPDNQVNGVDFVLPFRFADGAWHLGTRGPVTLRIAEVINLVTAKNITADLQGRYPWTEEEPLLLTDVSVDVLGGNVLMKQLRMPQHDPALLRLNNLSSSELVSAVNPK
;
A
#
# COMPACT_ATOMS: atom_id res chain seq x y z
N ILE A 1 -34.75 5.51 8.32
CA ILE A 1 -34.47 5.22 6.89
C ILE A 1 -33.11 4.57 6.79
N ARG A 2 -33.06 3.39 6.21
CA ARG A 2 -31.81 2.70 5.90
C ARG A 2 -31.57 2.70 4.39
N LEU A 3 -30.38 3.11 4.02
CA LEU A 3 -29.91 2.99 2.64
C LEU A 3 -28.96 1.82 2.56
N ARG A 4 -29.15 0.97 1.58
CA ARG A 4 -28.25 -0.14 1.27
C ARG A 4 -27.99 -0.17 -0.22
N GLY A 5 -26.79 -0.55 -0.59
CA GLY A 5 -26.44 -0.67 -1.99
C GLY A 5 -25.18 -1.44 -2.21
N ASN A 6 -24.94 -1.75 -3.46
CA ASN A 6 -23.72 -2.37 -3.93
C ASN A 6 -23.17 -1.51 -5.06
N ALA A 7 -21.90 -1.25 -5.01
CA ALA A 7 -21.17 -0.60 -6.09
C ALA A 7 -20.13 -1.57 -6.61
N TRP A 8 -20.03 -1.63 -7.91
CA TRP A 8 -19.08 -2.51 -8.56
C TRP A 8 -18.32 -1.72 -9.62
N TRP A 9 -17.00 -1.60 -9.40
CA TRP A 9 -16.11 -1.04 -10.40
C TRP A 9 -15.60 -2.19 -11.26
N PRO A 10 -16.05 -2.28 -12.53
CA PRO A 10 -15.46 -3.26 -13.43
C PRO A 10 -13.99 -2.96 -13.65
N LYS A 11 -13.28 -3.93 -14.18
CA LYS A 11 -11.86 -3.84 -14.46
C LYS A 11 -11.58 -2.62 -15.36
N GLN A 12 -10.79 -1.69 -14.86
CA GLN A 12 -10.45 -0.45 -15.57
C GLN A 12 -8.97 -0.16 -15.43
N SER A 13 -8.45 0.63 -16.39
CA SER A 13 -7.10 1.13 -16.30
C SER A 13 -6.94 2.05 -15.08
N LEU A 14 -5.85 1.88 -14.34
CA LEU A 14 -5.52 2.75 -13.22
C LEU A 14 -5.46 4.22 -13.63
N THR A 15 -5.08 4.51 -14.88
CA THR A 15 -4.97 5.89 -15.38
C THR A 15 -6.29 6.66 -15.37
N VAL A 16 -7.42 5.96 -15.36
CA VAL A 16 -8.74 6.60 -15.24
C VAL A 16 -8.87 7.39 -13.94
N PHE A 17 -8.13 7.02 -12.92
CA PHE A 17 -8.17 7.66 -11.61
C PHE A 17 -7.19 8.83 -11.48
N GLN A 18 -6.47 9.20 -12.53
CA GLN A 18 -5.53 10.31 -12.51
C GLN A 18 -6.14 11.61 -11.97
N PRO A 19 -7.38 12.01 -12.35
CA PRO A 19 -7.98 13.23 -11.82
C PRO A 19 -8.20 13.24 -10.30
N LEU A 20 -8.20 12.07 -9.66
CA LEU A 20 -8.38 11.96 -8.21
C LEU A 20 -7.07 12.12 -7.43
N VAL A 21 -5.94 12.10 -8.11
CA VAL A 21 -4.64 12.28 -7.48
C VAL A 21 -4.45 13.76 -7.16
N PRO A 22 -4.14 14.11 -5.89
CA PRO A 22 -3.87 15.49 -5.53
C PRO A 22 -2.73 16.08 -6.37
N PRO A 23 -2.88 17.29 -6.94
CA PRO A 23 -1.84 17.89 -7.78
C PRO A 23 -0.50 18.08 -7.07
N ASP A 24 -0.52 18.26 -5.75
CA ASP A 24 0.67 18.48 -4.95
C ASP A 24 1.60 17.26 -4.94
N TRP A 25 1.05 16.07 -5.15
CA TRP A 25 1.84 14.83 -5.18
C TRP A 25 2.66 14.69 -6.45
N LYS A 26 2.27 15.41 -7.53
CA LYS A 26 2.92 15.33 -8.84
C LYS A 26 3.06 13.89 -9.33
N MET A 27 2.09 13.05 -9.00
CA MET A 27 2.09 11.63 -9.33
C MET A 27 1.36 11.40 -10.64
N ASN A 28 2.00 10.71 -11.56
CA ASN A 28 1.38 10.29 -12.82
C ASN A 28 1.13 8.80 -12.78
N LEU A 29 -0.15 8.41 -12.84
CA LEU A 29 -0.53 7.02 -12.96
C LEU A 29 -0.26 6.57 -14.40
N ARG A 30 0.46 5.46 -14.57
CA ARG A 30 0.93 5.02 -15.88
C ARG A 30 0.25 3.74 -16.35
N ASP A 31 0.36 2.69 -15.57
CA ASP A 31 -0.14 1.38 -15.93
C ASP A 31 -0.90 0.77 -14.77
N GLY A 32 -1.63 -0.29 -15.05
CA GLY A 32 -2.31 -1.08 -14.04
C GLY A 32 -3.78 -1.24 -14.33
N GLU A 33 -4.34 -2.28 -13.74
CA GLU A 33 -5.77 -2.56 -13.80
C GLU A 33 -6.32 -2.57 -12.38
N LEU A 34 -7.39 -1.83 -12.17
CA LEU A 34 -8.07 -1.74 -10.88
C LEU A 34 -9.52 -2.17 -11.03
N TYR A 35 -9.97 -3.00 -10.12
CA TYR A 35 -11.40 -3.22 -9.95
C TYR A 35 -11.74 -3.29 -8.47
N ALA A 36 -12.99 -3.01 -8.13
CA ALA A 36 -13.43 -2.99 -6.75
C ALA A 36 -14.89 -3.40 -6.66
N GLN A 37 -15.24 -3.99 -5.54
CA GLN A 37 -16.60 -4.34 -5.19
C GLN A 37 -16.87 -3.88 -3.77
N VAL A 38 -17.96 -3.13 -3.59
CA VAL A 38 -18.30 -2.51 -2.31
C VAL A 38 -19.78 -2.71 -2.02
N ALA A 39 -20.09 -3.20 -0.83
CA ALA A 39 -21.42 -3.18 -0.28
C ALA A 39 -21.46 -2.09 0.80
N PHE A 40 -22.49 -1.27 0.78
CA PHE A 40 -22.60 -0.19 1.75
C PHE A 40 -23.99 -0.12 2.37
N SER A 41 -24.04 0.45 3.56
CA SER A 41 -25.28 0.75 4.26
C SER A 41 -25.13 2.06 5.03
N ALA A 42 -26.22 2.79 5.14
CA ALA A 42 -26.27 4.01 5.93
C ALA A 42 -27.58 4.06 6.71
N ALA A 43 -27.48 4.37 7.98
CA ALA A 43 -28.63 4.52 8.88
C ALA A 43 -28.33 5.63 9.88
N PRO A 44 -29.34 6.44 10.30
CA PRO A 44 -29.07 7.54 11.23
C PRO A 44 -28.43 7.12 12.54
N GLU A 45 -28.76 5.93 13.03
CA GLU A 45 -28.25 5.43 14.31
C GLU A 45 -26.87 4.77 14.21
N GLN A 46 -26.55 4.21 13.05
CA GLN A 46 -25.33 3.42 12.87
C GLN A 46 -24.30 4.11 12.00
N GLY A 47 -24.68 5.22 11.34
CA GLY A 47 -23.81 5.91 10.42
C GLY A 47 -23.60 5.16 9.12
N PHE A 48 -22.56 5.54 8.41
CA PHE A 48 -22.18 4.92 7.14
C PHE A 48 -21.25 3.74 7.39
N ARG A 49 -21.56 2.63 6.75
CA ARG A 49 -20.74 1.41 6.77
C ARG A 49 -20.55 0.90 5.35
N ALA A 50 -19.39 0.40 5.07
CA ALA A 50 -19.08 -0.21 3.79
C ALA A 50 -18.12 -1.37 3.99
N GLY A 51 -18.17 -2.32 3.09
CA GLY A 51 -17.24 -3.43 3.09
C GLY A 51 -17.08 -3.96 1.68
N GLY A 52 -15.94 -4.53 1.39
CA GLY A 52 -15.68 -5.06 0.07
C GLY A 52 -14.22 -5.39 -0.12
N HIS A 53 -13.80 -5.39 -1.36
CA HIS A 53 -12.40 -5.60 -1.69
C HIS A 53 -12.03 -4.80 -2.94
N GLY A 54 -10.77 -4.39 -3.00
CA GLY A 54 -10.16 -3.79 -4.18
C GLY A 54 -9.03 -4.66 -4.66
N VAL A 55 -8.83 -4.71 -5.97
CA VAL A 55 -7.73 -5.46 -6.57
C VAL A 55 -6.99 -4.54 -7.52
N LEU A 56 -5.68 -4.46 -7.35
CA LEU A 56 -4.79 -3.76 -8.27
C LEU A 56 -3.78 -4.74 -8.82
N LYS A 57 -3.58 -4.72 -10.13
CA LYS A 57 -2.60 -5.55 -10.82
C LYS A 57 -1.73 -4.70 -11.73
N GLY A 58 -0.41 -4.85 -11.58
CA GLY A 58 0.56 -4.20 -12.43
C GLY A 58 0.52 -2.69 -12.36
N GLY A 59 0.12 -2.13 -11.21
CA GLY A 59 0.03 -0.69 -11.06
C GLY A 59 1.37 0.01 -11.13
N SER A 60 1.44 1.14 -11.82
CA SER A 60 2.65 1.95 -11.82
C SER A 60 2.30 3.43 -11.72
N ALA A 61 3.19 4.16 -11.05
CA ALA A 61 3.05 5.59 -10.86
C ALA A 61 4.44 6.23 -10.90
N TRP A 62 4.53 7.36 -11.57
CA TRP A 62 5.79 8.10 -11.71
C TRP A 62 5.66 9.46 -11.03
N MET A 63 6.66 9.78 -10.25
CA MET A 63 6.82 11.05 -9.55
C MET A 63 8.16 11.67 -9.98
N PRO A 64 8.40 12.97 -9.73
CA PRO A 64 9.65 13.61 -10.17
C PRO A 64 10.93 12.89 -9.74
N ASP A 65 10.92 12.35 -8.52
CA ASP A 65 12.11 11.71 -7.94
C ASP A 65 11.98 10.21 -7.79
N ASN A 66 10.79 9.64 -8.06
CA ASN A 66 10.51 8.24 -7.80
C ASN A 66 9.67 7.64 -8.91
N GLN A 67 9.94 6.36 -9.20
CA GLN A 67 9.07 5.54 -10.05
C GLN A 67 8.70 4.28 -9.29
N VAL A 68 7.42 3.96 -9.25
CA VAL A 68 6.92 2.74 -8.63
C VAL A 68 6.28 1.90 -9.72
N ASN A 69 6.74 0.67 -9.88
CA ASN A 69 6.29 -0.22 -10.93
C ASN A 69 5.88 -1.58 -10.38
N GLY A 70 4.85 -2.17 -10.99
CA GLY A 70 4.42 -3.51 -10.67
C GLY A 70 3.79 -3.66 -9.30
N VAL A 71 2.86 -2.76 -8.96
CA VAL A 71 2.13 -2.83 -7.70
C VAL A 71 0.96 -3.79 -7.84
N ASP A 72 0.94 -4.82 -7.01
CA ASP A 72 -0.13 -5.81 -6.96
C ASP A 72 -0.65 -5.96 -5.55
N PHE A 73 -1.98 -5.94 -5.38
CA PHE A 73 -2.61 -6.28 -4.11
C PHE A 73 -4.05 -6.73 -4.32
N VAL A 74 -4.54 -7.51 -3.36
CA VAL A 74 -5.96 -7.79 -3.16
C VAL A 74 -6.28 -7.33 -1.76
N LEU A 75 -7.10 -6.30 -1.62
CA LEU A 75 -7.33 -5.63 -0.36
C LEU A 75 -8.80 -5.74 0.07
N PRO A 76 -9.13 -6.71 0.94
CA PRO A 76 -10.39 -6.68 1.66
C PRO A 76 -10.39 -5.53 2.65
N PHE A 77 -11.49 -4.79 2.70
CA PHE A 77 -11.60 -3.66 3.60
C PHE A 77 -13.00 -3.58 4.21
N ARG A 78 -13.08 -2.90 5.32
CA ARG A 78 -14.33 -2.54 5.98
C ARG A 78 -14.22 -1.09 6.47
N PHE A 79 -15.22 -0.29 6.17
CA PHE A 79 -15.34 1.05 6.69
C PHE A 79 -16.46 1.09 7.72
N ALA A 80 -16.15 1.52 8.94
CA ALA A 80 -17.11 1.67 10.02
C ALA A 80 -16.54 2.67 11.04
N ASP A 81 -17.44 3.42 11.68
CA ASP A 81 -17.07 4.37 12.73
C ASP A 81 -15.97 5.36 12.32
N GLY A 82 -16.05 5.82 11.08
CA GLY A 82 -15.12 6.81 10.56
C GLY A 82 -13.73 6.30 10.23
N ALA A 83 -13.53 4.99 10.20
CA ALA A 83 -12.21 4.41 9.95
C ALA A 83 -12.26 3.24 8.97
N TRP A 84 -11.15 3.07 8.24
CA TRP A 84 -10.92 1.91 7.38
C TRP A 84 -10.27 0.80 8.19
N HIS A 85 -10.83 -0.40 8.09
CA HIS A 85 -10.26 -1.61 8.70
C HIS A 85 -9.74 -2.49 7.58
N LEU A 86 -8.45 -2.72 7.56
CA LEU A 86 -7.74 -3.43 6.50
C LEU A 86 -7.30 -4.80 7.00
N GLY A 87 -7.41 -5.79 6.13
CA GLY A 87 -7.00 -7.15 6.47
C GLY A 87 -7.87 -7.79 7.54
N THR A 88 -9.18 -7.55 7.52
CA THR A 88 -10.11 -8.02 8.56
C THR A 88 -10.21 -9.54 8.67
N ARG A 89 -9.84 -10.26 7.60
CA ARG A 89 -9.83 -11.73 7.58
C ARG A 89 -8.42 -12.32 7.63
N GLY A 90 -7.44 -11.48 7.79
CA GLY A 90 -6.03 -11.83 7.80
C GLY A 90 -5.20 -10.79 7.06
N PRO A 91 -3.87 -10.82 7.23
CA PRO A 91 -3.01 -9.86 6.55
C PRO A 91 -3.17 -9.90 5.03
N VAL A 92 -3.05 -8.74 4.41
CA VAL A 92 -3.11 -8.57 2.96
C VAL A 92 -1.68 -8.43 2.44
N THR A 93 -1.30 -9.27 1.49
CA THR A 93 0.04 -9.16 0.90
C THR A 93 0.07 -8.08 -0.17
N LEU A 94 0.95 -7.11 0.03
CA LEU A 94 1.29 -6.08 -0.94
C LEU A 94 2.57 -6.47 -1.65
N ARG A 95 2.59 -6.38 -2.97
CA ARG A 95 3.78 -6.64 -3.78
C ARG A 95 4.07 -5.46 -4.67
N ILE A 96 5.33 -5.05 -4.70
CA ILE A 96 5.80 -4.00 -5.61
C ILE A 96 7.03 -4.55 -6.32
N ALA A 97 7.00 -4.58 -7.65
CA ALA A 97 8.11 -5.14 -8.43
C ALA A 97 9.36 -4.31 -8.28
N GLU A 98 9.25 -2.98 -8.36
CA GLU A 98 10.40 -2.12 -8.17
C GLU A 98 10.00 -0.69 -7.79
N VAL A 99 10.88 -0.04 -7.04
CA VAL A 99 10.83 1.39 -6.77
C VAL A 99 12.18 1.97 -7.17
N ILE A 100 12.15 2.91 -8.10
CA ILE A 100 13.36 3.56 -8.62
C ILE A 100 13.47 4.95 -8.00
N ASN A 101 14.56 5.17 -7.30
CA ASN A 101 14.94 6.46 -6.73
C ASN A 101 16.47 6.57 -6.90
N LEU A 102 17.17 7.16 -5.95
CA LEU A 102 18.64 7.13 -5.90
C LEU A 102 19.15 5.69 -5.94
N VAL A 103 18.43 4.80 -5.29
CA VAL A 103 18.70 3.36 -5.28
C VAL A 103 17.45 2.65 -5.80
N THR A 104 17.65 1.60 -6.59
CA THR A 104 16.54 0.78 -7.05
C THR A 104 16.27 -0.34 -6.05
N ALA A 105 15.05 -0.36 -5.50
CA ALA A 105 14.56 -1.44 -4.66
C ALA A 105 13.67 -2.35 -5.50
N LYS A 106 13.81 -3.66 -5.35
CA LYS A 106 13.06 -4.65 -6.13
C LYS A 106 12.43 -5.70 -5.23
N ASN A 107 11.44 -6.38 -5.79
CA ASN A 107 10.78 -7.51 -5.13
C ASN A 107 10.32 -7.16 -3.72
N ILE A 108 9.67 -6.01 -3.59
CA ILE A 108 9.16 -5.54 -2.30
C ILE A 108 7.89 -6.32 -1.98
N THR A 109 7.87 -6.95 -0.82
CA THR A 109 6.70 -7.64 -0.29
C THR A 109 6.46 -7.22 1.15
N ALA A 110 5.20 -7.10 1.53
CA ALA A 110 4.82 -6.79 2.89
C ALA A 110 3.39 -7.24 3.14
N ASP A 111 3.10 -7.62 4.37
CA ASP A 111 1.74 -7.91 4.80
C ASP A 111 1.18 -6.71 5.55
N LEU A 112 -0.03 -6.31 5.18
CA LEU A 112 -0.70 -5.14 5.74
C LEU A 112 -1.94 -5.54 6.51
N GLN A 113 -2.11 -4.99 7.72
CA GLN A 113 -3.29 -5.21 8.53
C GLN A 113 -3.47 -4.07 9.52
N GLY A 114 -4.70 -3.67 9.78
CA GLY A 114 -4.98 -2.71 10.83
C GLY A 114 -6.01 -1.65 10.46
N ARG A 115 -5.99 -0.57 11.21
CA ARG A 115 -6.95 0.53 11.09
C ARG A 115 -6.29 1.78 10.50
N TYR A 116 -7.02 2.48 9.65
CA TYR A 116 -6.62 3.79 9.14
C TYR A 116 -7.79 4.79 9.25
N PRO A 117 -7.67 5.92 9.91
CA PRO A 117 -6.48 6.36 10.67
C PRO A 117 -6.19 5.46 11.86
N TRP A 118 -4.93 5.27 12.18
CA TRP A 118 -4.52 4.39 13.28
C TRP A 118 -4.67 5.06 14.63
N THR A 119 -4.82 4.23 15.68
CA THR A 119 -4.82 4.66 17.07
C THR A 119 -3.85 3.77 17.85
N GLU A 120 -3.57 4.15 19.10
CA GLU A 120 -2.72 3.34 19.97
C GLU A 120 -3.27 1.93 20.17
N GLU A 121 -4.58 1.82 20.29
CA GLU A 121 -5.27 0.55 20.54
C GLU A 121 -5.47 -0.26 19.27
N GLU A 122 -5.64 0.43 18.14
CA GLU A 122 -5.85 -0.18 16.85
C GLU A 122 -4.81 0.34 15.85
N PRO A 123 -3.60 -0.22 15.88
CA PRO A 123 -2.53 0.24 15.00
C PRO A 123 -2.68 -0.26 13.57
N LEU A 124 -1.94 0.38 12.68
CA LEU A 124 -1.70 -0.14 11.33
C LEU A 124 -0.37 -0.87 11.34
N LEU A 125 -0.37 -2.11 10.87
CA LEU A 125 0.81 -2.97 10.90
C LEU A 125 1.25 -3.37 9.51
N LEU A 126 2.56 -3.23 9.25
CA LEU A 126 3.24 -3.86 8.13
C LEU A 126 4.14 -4.94 8.71
N THR A 127 3.99 -6.17 8.24
CA THR A 127 4.77 -7.29 8.75
C THR A 127 5.46 -8.02 7.60
N ASP A 128 6.53 -8.74 7.93
CA ASP A 128 7.29 -9.56 6.98
C ASP A 128 7.70 -8.77 5.73
N VAL A 129 8.20 -7.55 5.95
CA VAL A 129 8.67 -6.70 4.86
C VAL A 129 9.99 -7.22 4.33
N SER A 130 10.05 -7.45 3.01
CA SER A 130 11.25 -7.90 2.33
C SER A 130 11.51 -7.00 1.14
N VAL A 131 12.75 -6.58 0.97
CA VAL A 131 13.17 -5.70 -0.13
C VAL A 131 14.53 -6.14 -0.63
N ASP A 132 14.66 -6.30 -1.95
CA ASP A 132 15.95 -6.53 -2.59
C ASP A 132 16.54 -5.19 -3.00
N VAL A 133 17.69 -4.85 -2.45
CA VAL A 133 18.35 -3.58 -2.67
C VAL A 133 19.85 -3.73 -2.50
N LEU A 134 20.63 -2.98 -3.29
CA LEU A 134 22.09 -2.95 -3.19
C LEU A 134 22.75 -4.34 -3.32
N GLY A 135 22.18 -5.18 -4.19
CA GLY A 135 22.70 -6.53 -4.42
C GLY A 135 22.40 -7.53 -3.30
N GLY A 136 21.64 -7.15 -2.30
CA GLY A 136 21.28 -8.00 -1.19
C GLY A 136 19.80 -7.88 -0.82
N ASN A 137 19.47 -8.30 0.39
CA ASN A 137 18.10 -8.32 0.86
C ASN A 137 18.00 -7.65 2.24
N VAL A 138 16.97 -6.83 2.40
CA VAL A 138 16.63 -6.18 3.68
C VAL A 138 15.31 -6.78 4.16
N LEU A 139 15.31 -7.26 5.39
CA LEU A 139 14.13 -7.82 6.02
C LEU A 139 13.76 -6.97 7.24
N MET A 140 12.48 -6.66 7.35
CA MET A 140 11.94 -5.99 8.52
C MET A 140 10.76 -6.81 9.02
N LYS A 141 10.80 -7.21 10.28
CA LYS A 141 9.80 -8.10 10.85
C LYS A 141 8.46 -7.43 11.04
N GLN A 142 8.47 -6.19 11.50
CA GLN A 142 7.24 -5.44 11.76
C GLN A 142 7.51 -3.93 11.79
N LEU A 143 6.62 -3.20 11.15
CA LEU A 143 6.51 -1.74 11.29
C LEU A 143 5.11 -1.44 11.81
N ARG A 144 5.04 -0.74 12.95
CA ARG A 144 3.79 -0.40 13.59
C ARG A 144 3.53 1.11 13.50
N MET A 145 2.30 1.48 13.13
CA MET A 145 1.82 2.86 13.17
C MET A 145 0.71 3.00 14.22
N PRO A 146 0.85 3.76 15.29
CA PRO A 146 1.99 4.62 15.63
C PRO A 146 3.22 3.83 16.07
N GLN A 147 4.39 4.34 15.77
CA GLN A 147 5.65 3.68 16.06
C GLN A 147 6.07 3.92 17.52
N HIS A 148 6.30 2.84 18.27
CA HIS A 148 6.77 2.91 19.65
C HIS A 148 8.22 2.42 19.79
N ASP A 149 8.53 1.36 19.06
CA ASP A 149 9.84 0.73 19.12
C ASP A 149 10.57 0.91 17.79
N PRO A 150 11.92 1.01 17.81
CA PRO A 150 12.66 1.03 16.56
C PRO A 150 12.43 -0.24 15.76
N ALA A 151 12.26 -0.09 14.47
CA ALA A 151 12.11 -1.23 13.57
C ALA A 151 13.44 -1.96 13.47
N LEU A 152 13.40 -3.29 13.61
CA LEU A 152 14.57 -4.13 13.47
C LEU A 152 14.74 -4.52 12.01
N LEU A 153 15.89 -4.15 11.45
CA LEU A 153 16.25 -4.47 10.07
C LEU A 153 17.28 -5.57 10.05
N ARG A 154 17.10 -6.53 9.16
CA ARG A 154 18.08 -7.55 8.87
C ARG A 154 18.61 -7.35 7.46
N LEU A 155 19.91 -7.13 7.35
CA LEU A 155 20.58 -6.88 6.10
C LEU A 155 21.35 -8.12 5.66
N ASN A 156 21.10 -8.58 4.43
CA ASN A 156 21.73 -9.76 3.87
C ASN A 156 22.41 -9.42 2.55
N ASN A 157 23.71 -9.73 2.45
CA ASN A 157 24.45 -9.68 1.19
C ASN A 157 24.44 -8.31 0.48
N LEU A 158 24.44 -7.22 1.24
CA LEU A 158 24.50 -5.89 0.64
C LEU A 158 25.90 -5.64 0.05
N SER A 159 25.93 -5.11 -1.18
CA SER A 159 27.16 -4.75 -1.85
C SER A 159 27.69 -3.41 -1.29
N SER A 160 28.93 -3.40 -0.82
CA SER A 160 29.55 -2.17 -0.33
C SER A 160 29.78 -1.14 -1.44
N SER A 161 30.05 -1.59 -2.66
CA SER A 161 30.20 -0.70 -3.80
C SER A 161 28.89 -0.01 -4.18
N GLU A 162 27.79 -0.74 -4.17
CA GLU A 162 26.46 -0.16 -4.42
C GLU A 162 26.05 0.79 -3.31
N LEU A 163 26.38 0.46 -2.06
CA LEU A 163 26.10 1.31 -0.92
C LEU A 163 26.84 2.65 -1.03
N VAL A 164 28.11 2.63 -1.40
CA VAL A 164 28.91 3.85 -1.61
C VAL A 164 28.33 4.68 -2.76
N SER A 165 27.92 4.06 -3.85
CA SER A 165 27.29 4.75 -4.96
C SER A 165 25.97 5.42 -4.57
N ALA A 166 25.20 4.81 -3.68
CA ALA A 166 23.94 5.35 -3.20
C ALA A 166 24.17 6.58 -2.29
N VAL A 167 25.21 6.55 -1.47
CA VAL A 167 25.54 7.64 -0.54
C VAL A 167 26.23 8.81 -1.25
N ASN A 168 27.09 8.52 -2.22
CA ASN A 168 27.84 9.53 -2.98
C ASN A 168 27.56 9.39 -4.49
N PRO A 169 26.34 9.73 -4.93
CA PRO A 169 26.03 9.67 -6.35
C PRO A 169 26.81 10.75 -7.11
N LYS A 170 27.48 10.37 -8.14
CA LYS A 170 28.16 11.28 -9.05
C LYS A 170 27.71 11.07 -10.46
#